data_05ca098e680a1096d5b59e19d51f02ee
#
_entry.id   05ca098e680a1096d5b59e19d51f02ee
#
_cell.length_a   1.000
_cell.length_b   1.000
_cell.length_c   1.000
_cell.angle_alpha   90.00
_cell.angle_beta   90.00
_cell.angle_gamma   90.00
#
_symmetry.space_group_name_H-M   'P 1'
#
loop_
_entity.id
_entity.type
_entity.pdbx_description
1 polymer ?
#
loop_
_entity_poly.entity_id
_entity_poly.type
_entity_poly.pdbx_seq_one_letter_code
_entity_poly.pdbx_strand_id
1 'polypeptide(L)'
;IMNTDAVDYYATFQLEQVGVLEATWLIDQLKLKDGATGPFNIELFTGSPDDNNAKYFFKGAWDLLQPYFEKGVLVSPSQHGQGGVTKDFTVEDWQKISVMSWKTEQAQKDMESILDSTYAHGEKLDAVLTPYDGIAQGVINAIESKRPDMKPGTDSWPYITGQDAMEIAVANIAKDK
;
A
#
# COMPACT_ATOMS: atom_id res chain seq x y z
N ILE A 1 18.35 5.52 -6.42
CA ILE A 1 19.01 6.77 -6.85
C ILE A 1 20.37 6.85 -6.21
N MET A 2 21.40 7.08 -7.02
CA MET A 2 22.78 7.21 -6.56
C MET A 2 23.11 8.69 -6.36
N ASN A 3 23.75 9.01 -5.24
CA ASN A 3 24.19 10.37 -4.88
C ASN A 3 25.72 10.47 -5.07
N THR A 4 26.20 10.20 -6.29
CA THR A 4 27.64 10.19 -6.60
C THR A 4 27.88 10.45 -8.07
N ASP A 5 28.98 11.17 -8.37
CA ASP A 5 29.50 11.40 -9.73
C ASP A 5 30.54 10.33 -10.15
N ALA A 6 30.72 9.29 -9.33
CA ALA A 6 31.76 8.27 -9.55
C ALA A 6 31.34 7.14 -10.51
N VAL A 7 30.25 7.33 -11.28
CA VAL A 7 29.74 6.36 -12.27
C VAL A 7 29.63 7.01 -13.64
N ASP A 8 30.07 6.29 -14.68
CA ASP A 8 29.98 6.76 -16.06
C ASP A 8 28.57 6.59 -16.64
N TYR A 9 27.82 5.59 -16.18
CA TYR A 9 26.46 5.27 -16.63
C TYR A 9 25.59 4.82 -15.45
N TYR A 10 24.31 5.28 -15.46
CA TYR A 10 23.30 4.84 -14.51
C TYR A 10 22.02 4.47 -15.25
N ALA A 11 21.61 3.21 -15.16
CA ALA A 11 20.37 2.72 -15.72
C ALA A 11 19.37 2.45 -14.58
N THR A 12 18.17 2.97 -14.73
CA THR A 12 17.05 2.75 -13.78
C THR A 12 15.73 2.88 -14.52
N PHE A 13 14.64 2.59 -13.82
CA PHE A 13 13.29 2.86 -14.30
C PHE A 13 12.73 4.12 -13.64
N GLN A 14 11.56 4.57 -14.11
CA GLN A 14 10.89 5.74 -13.53
C GLN A 14 10.20 5.34 -12.21
N LEU A 15 10.84 5.66 -11.09
CA LEU A 15 10.38 5.25 -9.77
C LEU A 15 8.99 5.78 -9.42
N GLU A 16 8.72 7.06 -9.70
CA GLU A 16 7.39 7.64 -9.47
C GLU A 16 6.31 6.94 -10.30
N GLN A 17 6.64 6.48 -11.52
CA GLN A 17 5.69 5.79 -12.38
C GLN A 17 5.17 4.48 -11.76
N VAL A 18 5.95 3.81 -10.93
CA VAL A 18 5.51 2.62 -10.18
C VAL A 18 4.32 2.98 -9.29
N GLY A 19 4.49 3.97 -8.42
CA GLY A 19 3.41 4.41 -7.55
C GLY A 19 2.21 4.96 -8.32
N VAL A 20 2.44 5.65 -9.44
CA VAL A 20 1.35 6.08 -10.34
C VAL A 20 0.54 4.90 -10.86
N LEU A 21 1.20 3.80 -11.26
CA LEU A 21 0.51 2.59 -11.75
C LEU A 21 -0.29 1.91 -10.63
N GLU A 22 0.29 1.75 -9.45
CA GLU A 22 -0.38 1.18 -8.27
C GLU A 22 -1.62 1.97 -7.88
N ALA A 23 -1.47 3.30 -7.71
CA ALA A 23 -2.59 4.16 -7.36
C ALA A 23 -3.66 4.22 -8.46
N THR A 24 -3.26 4.25 -9.73
CA THR A 24 -4.21 4.23 -10.85
C THR A 24 -5.05 2.97 -10.82
N TRP A 25 -4.43 1.80 -10.60
CA TRP A 25 -5.15 0.55 -10.50
C TRP A 25 -6.14 0.55 -9.32
N LEU A 26 -5.74 1.02 -8.13
CA LEU A 26 -6.64 1.13 -6.97
C LEU A 26 -7.80 2.08 -7.24
N ILE A 27 -7.54 3.24 -7.85
CA ILE A 27 -8.56 4.23 -8.22
C ILE A 27 -9.59 3.61 -9.18
N ASP A 28 -9.12 2.81 -10.14
CA ASP A 28 -9.99 2.16 -11.11
C ASP A 28 -10.79 1.01 -10.46
N GLN A 29 -10.18 0.18 -9.59
CA GLN A 29 -10.88 -0.87 -8.86
C GLN A 29 -11.97 -0.32 -7.92
N LEU A 30 -11.67 0.75 -7.20
CA LEU A 30 -12.61 1.43 -6.31
C LEU A 30 -13.60 2.35 -7.06
N LYS A 31 -13.49 2.44 -8.39
CA LYS A 31 -14.36 3.25 -9.26
C LYS A 31 -14.41 4.74 -8.87
N LEU A 32 -13.30 5.27 -8.35
CA LEU A 32 -13.26 6.63 -7.83
C LEU A 32 -13.43 7.68 -8.93
N LYS A 33 -12.98 7.39 -10.16
CA LYS A 33 -13.19 8.24 -11.34
C LYS A 33 -14.65 8.23 -11.81
N ASP A 34 -15.37 7.15 -11.53
CA ASP A 34 -16.78 6.96 -11.92
C ASP A 34 -17.76 7.55 -10.89
N GLY A 35 -17.25 8.29 -9.91
CA GLY A 35 -18.05 9.00 -8.93
C GLY A 35 -18.46 8.18 -7.69
N ALA A 36 -17.76 7.09 -7.40
CA ALA A 36 -17.94 6.39 -6.15
C ALA A 36 -17.67 7.32 -4.96
N THR A 37 -18.57 7.33 -3.97
CA THR A 37 -18.59 8.36 -2.92
C THR A 37 -17.87 7.97 -1.63
N GLY A 38 -17.56 6.70 -1.42
CA GLY A 38 -16.89 6.24 -0.19
C GLY A 38 -17.71 6.44 1.08
N PRO A 39 -17.10 6.56 2.27
CA PRO A 39 -15.65 6.38 2.44
C PRO A 39 -15.19 4.95 2.16
N PHE A 40 -14.03 4.81 1.50
CA PHE A 40 -13.33 3.54 1.36
C PHE A 40 -12.16 3.49 2.34
N ASN A 41 -12.05 2.38 3.06
CA ASN A 41 -10.96 2.16 4.01
C ASN A 41 -9.73 1.62 3.27
N ILE A 42 -8.67 2.38 3.28
CA ILE A 42 -7.39 2.01 2.67
C ILE A 42 -6.26 2.13 3.69
N GLU A 43 -5.39 1.12 3.74
CA GLU A 43 -4.16 1.20 4.51
C GLU A 43 -2.96 1.35 3.59
N LEU A 44 -1.95 2.08 4.03
CA LEU A 44 -0.78 2.39 3.22
C LEU A 44 0.49 1.93 3.90
N PHE A 45 1.33 1.27 3.13
CA PHE A 45 2.69 0.89 3.52
C PHE A 45 3.68 1.48 2.53
N THR A 46 4.85 1.84 3.02
CA THR A 46 5.97 2.24 2.17
C THR A 46 7.16 1.30 2.38
N GLY A 47 8.18 1.45 1.54
CA GLY A 47 9.39 0.64 1.64
C GLY A 47 10.31 1.05 2.78
N SER A 48 11.54 0.53 2.77
CA SER A 48 12.51 0.79 3.82
C SER A 48 12.90 2.27 3.90
N PRO A 49 12.98 2.86 5.12
CA PRO A 49 13.27 4.28 5.29
C PRO A 49 14.71 4.67 4.92
N ASP A 50 15.60 3.70 4.74
CA ASP A 50 16.98 3.88 4.28
C ASP A 50 17.13 3.70 2.76
N ASP A 51 16.03 3.43 2.03
CA ASP A 51 16.01 3.30 0.57
C ASP A 51 15.24 4.47 -0.07
N ASN A 52 15.97 5.34 -0.77
CA ASN A 52 15.37 6.49 -1.46
C ASN A 52 14.32 6.11 -2.52
N ASN A 53 14.35 4.90 -3.06
CA ASN A 53 13.35 4.44 -4.02
C ASN A 53 11.95 4.45 -3.41
N ALA A 54 11.82 4.06 -2.13
CA ALA A 54 10.56 4.03 -1.41
C ALA A 54 9.83 5.39 -1.41
N LYS A 55 10.58 6.50 -1.24
CA LYS A 55 10.02 7.85 -1.31
C LYS A 55 9.40 8.16 -2.67
N TYR A 56 10.08 7.78 -3.75
CA TYR A 56 9.60 8.07 -5.10
C TYR A 56 8.41 7.21 -5.48
N PHE A 57 8.38 5.93 -5.10
CA PHE A 57 7.21 5.08 -5.25
C PHE A 57 6.01 5.70 -4.53
N PHE A 58 6.19 6.04 -3.26
CA PHE A 58 5.13 6.67 -2.49
C PHE A 58 4.67 8.00 -3.09
N LYS A 59 5.60 8.85 -3.52
CA LYS A 59 5.27 10.13 -4.15
C LYS A 59 4.33 9.95 -5.35
N GLY A 60 4.67 9.03 -6.26
CA GLY A 60 3.84 8.76 -7.43
C GLY A 60 2.43 8.31 -7.07
N ALA A 61 2.29 7.47 -6.04
CA ALA A 61 0.99 7.02 -5.57
C ALA A 61 0.24 8.14 -4.83
N TRP A 62 0.92 8.86 -3.94
CA TRP A 62 0.30 9.89 -3.11
C TRP A 62 -0.24 11.06 -3.92
N ASP A 63 0.49 11.51 -4.93
CA ASP A 63 0.05 12.59 -5.83
C ASP A 63 -1.33 12.30 -6.47
N LEU A 64 -1.68 11.03 -6.66
CA LEU A 64 -2.98 10.61 -7.20
C LEU A 64 -4.03 10.33 -6.12
N LEU A 65 -3.64 9.81 -4.95
CA LEU A 65 -4.56 9.41 -3.89
C LEU A 65 -4.96 10.58 -2.97
N GLN A 66 -4.04 11.52 -2.72
CA GLN A 66 -4.25 12.65 -1.81
C GLN A 66 -5.57 13.41 -2.07
N PRO A 67 -5.96 13.74 -3.32
CA PRO A 67 -7.21 14.45 -3.57
C PRO A 67 -8.47 13.70 -3.09
N TYR A 68 -8.41 12.38 -3.00
CA TYR A 68 -9.51 11.57 -2.47
C TYR A 68 -9.50 11.52 -0.94
N PHE A 69 -8.32 11.58 -0.30
CA PHE A 69 -8.20 11.78 1.15
C PHE A 69 -8.72 13.16 1.56
N GLU A 70 -8.37 14.21 0.83
CA GLU A 70 -8.88 15.58 1.06
C GLU A 70 -10.40 15.68 1.02
N LYS A 71 -11.03 14.91 0.14
CA LYS A 71 -12.50 14.83 -0.01
C LYS A 71 -13.17 13.87 0.97
N GLY A 72 -12.39 13.11 1.75
CA GLY A 72 -12.91 12.07 2.64
C GLY A 72 -13.48 10.84 1.91
N VAL A 73 -13.17 10.69 0.62
CA VAL A 73 -13.57 9.50 -0.17
C VAL A 73 -12.68 8.30 0.16
N LEU A 74 -11.40 8.55 0.42
CA LEU A 74 -10.45 7.59 1.00
C LEU A 74 -10.16 7.98 2.44
N VAL A 75 -10.10 6.99 3.31
CA VAL A 75 -9.72 7.16 4.72
C VAL A 75 -8.80 6.02 5.15
N SER A 76 -7.86 6.30 6.07
CA SER A 76 -7.03 5.27 6.71
C SER A 76 -7.37 5.28 8.21
N PRO A 77 -8.31 4.43 8.65
CA PRO A 77 -8.85 4.49 10.01
C PRO A 77 -7.90 3.95 11.07
N SER A 78 -6.91 3.15 10.70
CA SER A 78 -5.99 2.51 11.65
C SER A 78 -5.06 3.50 12.35
N GLN A 79 -4.86 4.68 11.78
CA GLN A 79 -3.80 5.59 12.20
C GLN A 79 -2.42 4.91 12.23
N HIS A 80 -2.21 3.94 11.33
CA HIS A 80 -0.92 3.27 11.15
C HIS A 80 0.18 4.30 10.93
N GLY A 81 1.33 4.05 11.56
CA GLY A 81 2.41 5.02 11.59
C GLY A 81 2.21 6.12 12.65
N GLN A 82 3.14 7.07 12.70
CA GLN A 82 3.09 8.16 13.68
C GLN A 82 2.05 9.23 13.27
N GLY A 83 0.86 9.16 13.86
CA GLY A 83 -0.22 10.09 13.61
C GLY A 83 -1.15 9.73 12.44
N GLY A 84 -0.96 8.56 11.84
CA GLY A 84 -1.83 8.04 10.78
C GLY A 84 -1.71 8.76 9.44
N VAL A 85 -2.31 8.15 8.42
CA VAL A 85 -2.43 8.77 7.10
C VAL A 85 -3.74 9.56 7.04
N THR A 86 -3.63 10.87 7.04
CA THR A 86 -4.75 11.81 7.01
C THR A 86 -4.70 12.67 5.74
N LYS A 87 -5.70 13.51 5.54
CA LYS A 87 -5.69 14.52 4.44
C LYS A 87 -4.48 15.47 4.48
N ASP A 88 -3.88 15.65 5.67
CA ASP A 88 -2.73 16.53 5.88
C ASP A 88 -1.38 15.78 5.77
N PHE A 89 -1.41 14.46 5.49
CA PHE A 89 -0.21 13.66 5.24
C PHE A 89 0.46 14.12 3.95
N THR A 90 1.78 14.16 3.96
CA THR A 90 2.57 14.64 2.82
C THR A 90 3.55 13.57 2.35
N VAL A 91 4.14 13.78 1.18
CA VAL A 91 5.21 12.90 0.68
C VAL A 91 6.38 12.81 1.67
N GLU A 92 6.67 13.90 2.41
CA GLU A 92 7.78 13.89 3.38
C GLU A 92 7.50 13.01 4.62
N ASP A 93 6.24 12.68 4.86
CA ASP A 93 5.82 11.81 5.97
C ASP A 93 5.95 10.30 5.66
N TRP A 94 6.34 9.94 4.46
CA TRP A 94 6.38 8.56 3.97
C TRP A 94 7.08 7.56 4.91
N GLN A 95 8.10 8.01 5.64
CA GLN A 95 8.84 7.17 6.58
C GLN A 95 8.01 6.74 7.80
N LYS A 96 6.92 7.45 8.10
CA LYS A 96 6.04 7.13 9.24
C LYS A 96 5.31 5.79 9.06
N ILE A 97 5.13 5.36 7.82
CA ILE A 97 4.44 4.12 7.43
C ILE A 97 5.39 3.14 6.72
N SER A 98 6.69 3.24 7.00
CA SER A 98 7.73 2.46 6.33
C SER A 98 7.92 1.08 6.94
N VAL A 99 8.27 0.12 6.09
CA VAL A 99 8.63 -1.24 6.48
C VAL A 99 10.14 -1.41 6.41
N MET A 100 10.80 -1.43 7.56
CA MET A 100 12.26 -1.53 7.67
C MET A 100 12.80 -2.72 6.91
N SER A 101 13.82 -2.46 6.07
CA SER A 101 14.51 -3.46 5.24
C SER A 101 13.56 -4.25 4.32
N TRP A 102 12.40 -3.70 3.98
CA TRP A 102 11.38 -4.32 3.12
C TRP A 102 10.88 -5.69 3.62
N LYS A 103 10.95 -5.94 4.93
CA LYS A 103 10.73 -7.27 5.51
C LYS A 103 9.27 -7.66 5.51
N THR A 104 8.97 -8.80 4.89
CA THR A 104 7.63 -9.42 4.87
C THR A 104 7.08 -9.63 6.29
N GLU A 105 7.90 -10.12 7.22
CA GLU A 105 7.49 -10.40 8.59
C GLU A 105 7.15 -9.12 9.37
N GLN A 106 7.80 -7.99 9.04
CA GLN A 106 7.45 -6.70 9.66
C GLN A 106 6.12 -6.21 9.12
N ALA A 107 5.93 -6.24 7.81
CA ALA A 107 4.65 -5.88 7.18
C ALA A 107 3.49 -6.74 7.71
N GLN A 108 3.72 -8.04 7.91
CA GLN A 108 2.73 -8.93 8.52
C GLN A 108 2.37 -8.49 9.93
N LYS A 109 3.33 -8.24 10.80
CA LYS A 109 3.09 -7.80 12.18
C LYS A 109 2.34 -6.46 12.25
N ASP A 110 2.73 -5.52 11.40
CA ASP A 110 2.09 -4.21 11.33
C ASP A 110 0.63 -4.36 10.88
N MET A 111 0.37 -5.16 9.86
CA MET A 111 -0.98 -5.43 9.38
C MET A 111 -1.81 -6.23 10.40
N GLU A 112 -1.23 -7.21 11.11
CA GLU A 112 -1.92 -7.91 12.19
C GLU A 112 -2.37 -6.92 13.28
N SER A 113 -1.50 -5.99 13.66
CA SER A 113 -1.83 -4.93 14.63
C SER A 113 -2.96 -4.02 14.14
N ILE A 114 -2.94 -3.64 12.86
CA ILE A 114 -3.99 -2.85 12.21
C ILE A 114 -5.32 -3.61 12.26
N LEU A 115 -5.31 -4.89 11.88
CA LEU A 115 -6.52 -5.72 11.86
C LEU A 115 -7.11 -5.91 13.26
N ASP A 116 -6.27 -6.17 14.26
CA ASP A 116 -6.69 -6.37 15.65
C ASP A 116 -7.23 -5.09 16.30
N SER A 117 -6.68 -3.92 15.96
CA SER A 117 -7.07 -2.65 16.57
C SER A 117 -8.21 -1.94 15.87
N THR A 118 -8.34 -2.09 14.56
CA THR A 118 -9.21 -1.25 13.73
C THR A 118 -10.29 -2.05 13.01
N TYR A 119 -9.99 -3.28 12.60
CA TYR A 119 -10.89 -4.11 11.79
C TYR A 119 -11.42 -5.34 12.56
N ALA A 120 -11.32 -5.34 13.91
CA ALA A 120 -11.66 -6.50 14.74
C ALA A 120 -13.16 -6.83 14.77
N HIS A 121 -14.02 -5.87 14.48
CA HIS A 121 -15.48 -6.04 14.60
C HIS A 121 -16.19 -6.20 13.25
N GLY A 122 -15.44 -6.50 12.19
CA GLY A 122 -16.01 -6.75 10.86
C GLY A 122 -16.05 -5.52 9.98
N GLU A 123 -15.35 -4.45 10.36
CA GLU A 123 -15.16 -3.30 9.48
C GLU A 123 -14.52 -3.75 8.16
N LYS A 124 -14.96 -3.15 7.06
CA LYS A 124 -14.45 -3.49 5.74
C LYS A 124 -13.10 -2.80 5.52
N LEU A 125 -12.12 -3.56 5.06
CA LEU A 125 -10.89 -3.08 4.46
C LEU A 125 -11.07 -3.14 2.94
N ASP A 126 -11.04 -2.00 2.26
CA ASP A 126 -11.29 -1.95 0.81
C ASP A 126 -10.01 -2.11 -0.01
N ALA A 127 -8.91 -1.55 0.46
CA ALA A 127 -7.63 -1.61 -0.25
C ALA A 127 -6.41 -1.52 0.67
N VAL A 128 -5.27 -2.00 0.19
CA VAL A 128 -3.95 -1.79 0.80
C VAL A 128 -2.96 -1.39 -0.29
N LEU A 129 -2.36 -0.22 -0.16
CA LEU A 129 -1.25 0.21 -1.00
C LEU A 129 0.05 -0.36 -0.44
N THR A 130 0.73 -1.18 -1.22
CA THR A 130 2.07 -1.68 -0.91
C THR A 130 2.96 -1.57 -2.14
N PRO A 131 4.21 -1.07 -2.00
CA PRO A 131 5.11 -0.81 -3.14
C PRO A 131 5.99 -2.00 -3.52
N TYR A 132 5.73 -3.19 -2.95
CA TYR A 132 6.59 -4.36 -3.11
C TYR A 132 5.87 -5.66 -2.74
N ASP A 133 6.05 -6.69 -3.55
CA ASP A 133 5.42 -8.00 -3.38
C ASP A 133 5.69 -8.65 -2.03
N GLY A 134 6.89 -8.45 -1.46
CA GLY A 134 7.21 -8.97 -0.13
C GLY A 134 6.39 -8.33 0.98
N ILE A 135 6.10 -7.02 0.87
CA ILE A 135 5.20 -6.31 1.79
C ILE A 135 3.77 -6.78 1.57
N ALA A 136 3.33 -6.87 0.31
CA ALA A 136 2.01 -7.41 -0.04
C ALA A 136 1.79 -8.81 0.52
N GLN A 137 2.79 -9.69 0.42
CA GLN A 137 2.72 -11.04 1.00
C GLN A 137 2.56 -11.00 2.52
N GLY A 138 3.25 -10.08 3.22
CA GLY A 138 3.06 -9.88 4.65
C GLY A 138 1.63 -9.48 5.01
N VAL A 139 1.05 -8.55 4.24
CA VAL A 139 -0.35 -8.12 4.37
C VAL A 139 -1.31 -9.29 4.14
N ILE A 140 -1.11 -10.07 3.08
CA ILE A 140 -1.91 -11.26 2.76
C ILE A 140 -1.87 -12.26 3.91
N ASN A 141 -0.68 -12.59 4.42
CA ASN A 141 -0.51 -13.52 5.55
C ASN A 141 -1.27 -13.05 6.80
N ALA A 142 -1.22 -11.75 7.09
CA ALA A 142 -1.94 -11.17 8.22
C ALA A 142 -3.47 -11.30 8.04
N ILE A 143 -3.99 -10.98 6.85
CA ILE A 143 -5.42 -11.09 6.56
C ILE A 143 -5.88 -12.54 6.67
N GLU A 144 -5.18 -13.49 6.07
CA GLU A 144 -5.52 -14.92 6.13
C GLU A 144 -5.50 -15.46 7.57
N SER A 145 -4.60 -14.94 8.41
CA SER A 145 -4.48 -15.33 9.82
C SER A 145 -5.54 -14.72 10.71
N LYS A 146 -5.82 -13.42 10.57
CA LYS A 146 -6.67 -12.64 11.48
C LYS A 146 -8.11 -12.50 11.02
N ARG A 147 -8.33 -12.50 9.71
CA ARG A 147 -9.65 -12.29 9.10
C ARG A 147 -10.03 -13.42 8.15
N PRO A 148 -10.23 -14.65 8.68
CA PRO A 148 -10.62 -15.80 7.87
C PRO A 148 -11.99 -15.65 7.19
N ASP A 149 -12.75 -14.62 7.55
CA ASP A 149 -13.98 -14.18 6.89
C ASP A 149 -13.71 -13.45 5.55
N MET A 150 -12.57 -12.82 5.39
CA MET A 150 -12.13 -12.24 4.11
C MET A 150 -11.63 -13.35 3.18
N LYS A 151 -12.21 -13.46 2.00
CA LYS A 151 -11.91 -14.56 1.06
C LYS A 151 -11.42 -14.01 -0.26
N PRO A 152 -10.27 -14.48 -0.78
CA PRO A 152 -9.80 -14.15 -2.12
C PRO A 152 -10.89 -14.35 -3.18
N GLY A 153 -10.96 -13.47 -4.16
CA GLY A 153 -11.95 -13.51 -5.23
C GLY A 153 -13.37 -13.12 -4.83
N THR A 154 -13.56 -12.53 -3.66
CA THR A 154 -14.87 -12.03 -3.19
C THR A 154 -14.82 -10.57 -2.80
N ASP A 155 -15.97 -9.92 -2.67
CA ASP A 155 -16.08 -8.51 -2.25
C ASP A 155 -15.54 -8.24 -0.82
N SER A 156 -15.26 -9.29 -0.04
CA SER A 156 -14.65 -9.17 1.28
C SER A 156 -13.12 -9.06 1.24
N TRP A 157 -12.50 -9.44 0.11
CA TRP A 157 -11.04 -9.36 -0.05
C TRP A 157 -10.63 -7.96 -0.50
N PRO A 158 -9.65 -7.31 0.17
CA PRO A 158 -9.19 -5.98 -0.24
C PRO A 158 -8.39 -6.03 -1.54
N TYR A 159 -8.38 -4.92 -2.26
CA TYR A 159 -7.44 -4.72 -3.37
C TYR A 159 -6.05 -4.44 -2.80
N ILE A 160 -5.06 -5.24 -3.19
CA ILE A 160 -3.68 -5.13 -2.69
C ILE A 160 -2.75 -4.91 -3.87
N THR A 161 -1.88 -3.89 -3.78
CA THR A 161 -0.86 -3.64 -4.79
C THR A 161 0.46 -4.34 -4.46
N GLY A 162 1.33 -4.48 -5.45
CA GLY A 162 2.67 -5.01 -5.30
C GLY A 162 3.52 -4.72 -6.53
N GLN A 163 4.81 -5.02 -6.44
CA GLN A 163 5.79 -4.84 -7.51
C GLN A 163 6.88 -5.90 -7.40
N ASP A 164 7.60 -6.12 -8.48
CA ASP A 164 8.75 -6.99 -8.71
C ASP A 164 8.42 -8.37 -9.26
N ALA A 165 7.15 -8.73 -9.39
CA ALA A 165 6.70 -10.00 -9.95
C ALA A 165 7.37 -11.22 -9.29
N MET A 166 7.44 -11.21 -7.95
CA MET A 166 7.88 -12.38 -7.20
C MET A 166 7.00 -13.59 -7.55
N GLU A 167 7.57 -14.78 -7.63
CA GLU A 167 6.86 -15.99 -8.01
C GLU A 167 5.58 -16.21 -7.18
N ILE A 168 5.67 -15.94 -5.88
CA ILE A 168 4.51 -16.05 -4.97
C ILE A 168 3.42 -15.03 -5.29
N ALA A 169 3.78 -13.79 -5.67
CA ALA A 169 2.82 -12.75 -6.02
C ALA A 169 2.10 -13.09 -7.33
N VAL A 170 2.84 -13.55 -8.35
CA VAL A 170 2.24 -14.04 -9.61
C VAL A 170 1.27 -15.19 -9.34
N ALA A 171 1.64 -16.13 -8.44
CA ALA A 171 0.77 -17.23 -8.06
C ALA A 171 -0.47 -16.77 -7.26
N ASN A 172 -0.36 -15.69 -6.48
CA ASN A 172 -1.47 -15.10 -5.74
C ASN A 172 -2.45 -14.41 -6.70
N ILE A 173 -1.96 -13.62 -7.64
CA ILE A 173 -2.80 -12.98 -8.68
C ILE A 173 -3.63 -14.02 -9.44
N ALA A 174 -3.02 -15.18 -9.77
CA ALA A 174 -3.73 -16.27 -10.44
C ALA A 174 -4.83 -16.93 -9.58
N LYS A 175 -4.92 -16.60 -8.28
CA LYS A 175 -5.92 -17.07 -7.31
C LYS A 175 -6.81 -15.95 -6.77
N ASP A 176 -6.81 -14.81 -7.44
CA ASP A 176 -7.56 -13.61 -7.03
C ASP A 176 -7.22 -13.11 -5.60
N LYS A 177 -5.94 -13.24 -5.22
CA LYS A 177 -5.41 -12.74 -3.94
C LYS A 177 -4.76 -11.38 -4.09
#